data_2a59ee0b3064abb738e54e6a9bb499cc
#
_entry.id   2a59ee0b3064abb738e54e6a9bb499cc
#
_cell.length_a   1.000
_cell.length_b   1.000
_cell.length_c   1.000
_cell.angle_alpha   90.00
_cell.angle_beta   90.00
_cell.angle_gamma   90.00
#
_symmetry.space_group_name_H-M   'P 1'
#
loop_
_entity.id
_entity.type
_entity.pdbx_description
1 polymer ?
#
loop_
_entity_poly.entity_id
_entity_poly.type
_entity_poly.pdbx_seq_one_letter_code
_entity_poly.pdbx_strand_id
1 'polypeptide(L)'
;SRSEMFVTEVFGTSWEQYRQNNSLLINTLNGRRQRYLDKHLKSVLTFELDGHSFGIVYASDYKSEIAHSLLKNHPVDAALVIDNRSISLRSNGKLDVASFSEKYFNGGGHSDSAGGTLEFNPVETGEQAVIDALKHQFEINKKLEKQEKEESSSTFADNLDPEMAAKLANLFNNN
;
A
#
# COMPACT_ATOMS: atom_id res chain seq x y z
N SER A 1 29.99 -15.38 0.13
CA SER A 1 28.52 -15.34 -0.05
C SER A 1 28.03 -16.57 -0.83
N ARG A 2 26.73 -16.83 -0.85
CA ARG A 2 26.13 -17.91 -1.66
C ARG A 2 26.43 -17.73 -3.15
N SER A 3 26.44 -16.51 -3.64
CA SER A 3 26.77 -16.17 -5.03
C SER A 3 28.23 -16.49 -5.37
N GLU A 4 29.15 -16.23 -4.47
CA GLU A 4 30.58 -16.54 -4.66
C GLU A 4 30.82 -18.04 -4.68
N MET A 5 30.20 -18.80 -3.78
CA MET A 5 30.26 -20.27 -3.76
C MET A 5 29.70 -20.87 -5.06
N PHE A 6 28.53 -20.38 -5.49
CA PHE A 6 27.89 -20.85 -6.73
C PHE A 6 28.80 -20.62 -7.96
N VAL A 7 29.38 -19.43 -8.08
CA VAL A 7 30.30 -19.12 -9.22
C VAL A 7 31.52 -20.01 -9.19
N THR A 8 32.10 -20.22 -8.00
CA THR A 8 33.29 -21.12 -7.91
C THR A 8 32.96 -22.57 -8.23
N GLU A 9 31.83 -23.08 -7.77
CA GLU A 9 31.39 -24.45 -8.01
C GLU A 9 30.99 -24.69 -9.47
N VAL A 10 30.24 -23.78 -10.07
CA VAL A 10 29.64 -23.97 -11.41
C VAL A 10 30.61 -23.55 -12.53
N PHE A 11 31.34 -22.45 -12.36
CA PHE A 11 32.20 -21.89 -13.42
C PHE A 11 33.69 -22.09 -13.18
N GLY A 12 34.12 -22.62 -12.04
CA GLY A 12 35.53 -22.86 -11.73
C GLY A 12 36.36 -21.58 -11.62
N THR A 13 35.71 -20.40 -11.40
CA THR A 13 36.37 -19.11 -11.28
C THR A 13 36.01 -18.45 -9.95
N SER A 14 36.90 -17.57 -9.44
CA SER A 14 36.56 -16.76 -8.28
C SER A 14 35.44 -15.75 -8.59
N TRP A 15 34.71 -15.34 -7.57
CA TRP A 15 33.67 -14.29 -7.69
C TRP A 15 34.23 -13.01 -8.30
N GLU A 16 35.42 -12.61 -7.90
CA GLU A 16 36.09 -11.41 -8.42
C GLU A 16 36.38 -11.52 -9.91
N GLN A 17 36.93 -12.66 -10.34
CA GLN A 17 37.20 -12.91 -11.75
C GLN A 17 35.93 -13.01 -12.60
N TYR A 18 34.88 -13.63 -12.06
CA TYR A 18 33.56 -13.65 -12.70
C TYR A 18 33.00 -12.24 -12.89
N ARG A 19 33.09 -11.38 -11.86
CA ARG A 19 32.67 -9.99 -11.96
C ARG A 19 33.45 -9.21 -13.00
N GLN A 20 34.75 -9.36 -13.04
CA GLN A 20 35.60 -8.70 -14.04
C GLN A 20 35.22 -9.12 -15.46
N ASN A 21 35.06 -10.43 -15.71
CA ASN A 21 34.69 -10.98 -16.99
C ASN A 21 33.29 -10.58 -17.46
N ASN A 22 32.37 -10.32 -16.52
CA ASN A 22 30.98 -9.97 -16.79
C ASN A 22 30.66 -8.50 -16.46
N SER A 23 31.65 -7.66 -16.21
CA SER A 23 31.46 -6.27 -15.78
C SER A 23 30.60 -5.46 -16.75
N LEU A 24 30.76 -5.63 -18.05
CA LEU A 24 29.98 -4.94 -19.07
C LEU A 24 28.51 -5.33 -19.00
N LEU A 25 28.22 -6.62 -18.86
CA LEU A 25 26.84 -7.12 -18.73
C LEU A 25 26.19 -6.61 -17.44
N ILE A 26 26.90 -6.71 -16.31
CA ILE A 26 26.43 -6.23 -15.00
C ILE A 26 26.15 -4.73 -15.06
N ASN A 27 27.05 -3.93 -15.61
CA ASN A 27 26.87 -2.49 -15.75
C ASN A 27 25.70 -2.15 -16.69
N THR A 28 25.53 -2.90 -17.77
CA THR A 28 24.40 -2.71 -18.69
C THR A 28 23.06 -3.00 -18.02
N LEU A 29 22.96 -4.09 -17.27
CA LEU A 29 21.74 -4.45 -16.52
C LEU A 29 21.42 -3.45 -15.43
N ASN A 30 22.44 -3.02 -14.67
CA ASN A 30 22.28 -1.97 -13.66
C ASN A 30 21.85 -0.64 -14.28
N GLY A 31 22.40 -0.27 -15.42
CA GLY A 31 22.03 0.92 -16.15
C GLY A 31 20.58 0.88 -16.67
N ARG A 32 20.11 -0.26 -17.15
CA ARG A 32 18.71 -0.47 -17.55
C ARG A 32 17.77 -0.32 -16.36
N ARG A 33 18.09 -0.98 -15.27
CA ARG A 33 17.32 -0.88 -14.02
C ARG A 33 17.21 0.57 -13.54
N GLN A 34 18.33 1.28 -13.45
CA GLN A 34 18.35 2.67 -12.98
C GLN A 34 17.53 3.60 -13.88
N ARG A 35 17.64 3.45 -15.21
CA ARG A 35 16.81 4.23 -16.15
C ARG A 35 15.32 3.94 -15.98
N TYR A 36 14.95 2.69 -15.73
CA TYR A 36 13.58 2.30 -15.47
C TYR A 36 13.05 2.97 -14.20
N LEU A 37 13.80 2.89 -13.10
CA LEU A 37 13.45 3.53 -11.83
C LEU A 37 13.30 5.05 -12.01
N ASP A 38 14.27 5.71 -12.61
CA ASP A 38 14.28 7.17 -12.81
C ASP A 38 13.08 7.62 -13.64
N LYS A 39 12.74 6.89 -14.70
CA LYS A 39 11.60 7.18 -15.56
C LYS A 39 10.28 7.09 -14.78
N HIS A 40 10.05 6.00 -14.06
CA HIS A 40 8.77 5.76 -13.38
C HIS A 40 8.60 6.62 -12.15
N LEU A 41 9.65 6.90 -11.39
CA LEU A 41 9.60 7.77 -10.22
C LEU A 41 9.30 9.24 -10.55
N LYS A 42 9.48 9.66 -11.79
CA LYS A 42 9.04 10.99 -12.25
C LYS A 42 7.53 11.12 -12.39
N SER A 43 6.81 10.02 -12.50
CA SER A 43 5.37 9.95 -12.72
C SER A 43 4.57 9.65 -11.45
N VAL A 44 5.19 9.75 -10.29
CA VAL A 44 4.52 9.50 -9.00
C VAL A 44 3.48 10.58 -8.74
N LEU A 45 2.25 10.15 -8.45
CA LEU A 45 1.21 11.00 -7.89
C LEU A 45 1.14 10.79 -6.38
N THR A 46 0.86 11.84 -5.63
CA THR A 46 0.69 11.77 -4.19
C THR A 46 -0.72 12.19 -3.80
N PHE A 47 -1.27 11.57 -2.76
CA PHE A 47 -2.58 11.92 -2.21
C PHE A 47 -2.65 11.58 -0.74
N GLU A 48 -3.65 12.11 -0.08
CA GLU A 48 -3.96 11.81 1.32
C GLU A 48 -5.30 11.10 1.44
N LEU A 49 -5.37 10.15 2.35
CA LEU A 49 -6.58 9.41 2.68
C LEU A 49 -6.51 8.99 4.15
N ASP A 50 -7.56 9.29 4.91
CA ASP A 50 -7.69 8.89 6.32
C ASP A 50 -6.47 9.25 7.19
N GLY A 51 -5.93 10.45 6.99
CA GLY A 51 -4.78 10.95 7.75
C GLY A 51 -3.43 10.36 7.37
N HIS A 52 -3.36 9.53 6.32
CA HIS A 52 -2.14 8.99 5.77
C HIS A 52 -1.84 9.54 4.38
N SER A 53 -0.55 9.65 4.06
CA SER A 53 -0.08 10.07 2.74
C SER A 53 0.38 8.88 1.92
N PHE A 54 0.06 8.92 0.63
CA PHE A 54 0.33 7.85 -0.32
C PHE A 54 1.03 8.38 -1.56
N GLY A 55 1.93 7.58 -2.09
CA GLY A 55 2.46 7.75 -3.44
C GLY A 55 1.99 6.60 -4.32
N ILE A 56 1.53 6.92 -5.52
CA ILE A 56 1.05 5.94 -6.49
C ILE A 56 1.79 6.07 -7.81
N VAL A 57 2.19 4.94 -8.37
CA VAL A 57 2.95 4.87 -9.61
C VAL A 57 2.61 3.59 -10.37
N TYR A 58 2.68 3.67 -11.69
CA TYR A 58 2.55 2.52 -12.59
C TYR A 58 3.92 1.93 -12.89
N ALA A 59 4.11 0.62 -12.66
CA ALA A 59 5.32 -0.10 -13.01
C ALA A 59 5.05 -1.61 -13.18
N SER A 60 5.53 -2.20 -14.28
CA SER A 60 5.45 -3.64 -14.54
C SER A 60 6.67 -4.41 -14.03
N ASP A 61 7.82 -3.75 -13.93
CA ASP A 61 9.08 -4.34 -13.49
C ASP A 61 9.62 -3.61 -12.24
N TYR A 62 10.53 -4.26 -11.53
CA TYR A 62 11.23 -3.70 -10.35
C TYR A 62 10.30 -3.09 -9.30
N LYS A 63 9.12 -3.68 -9.11
CA LYS A 63 8.04 -3.13 -8.25
C LYS A 63 8.51 -2.88 -6.82
N SER A 64 9.25 -3.82 -6.24
CA SER A 64 9.78 -3.67 -4.88
C SER A 64 10.79 -2.53 -4.76
N GLU A 65 11.65 -2.38 -5.76
CA GLU A 65 12.65 -1.31 -5.79
C GLU A 65 12.00 0.05 -6.04
N ILE A 66 11.01 0.12 -6.92
CA ILE A 66 10.17 1.30 -7.14
C ILE A 66 9.49 1.72 -5.84
N ALA A 67 8.84 0.81 -5.15
CA ALA A 67 8.15 1.09 -3.89
C ALA A 67 9.13 1.57 -2.81
N HIS A 68 10.28 0.91 -2.67
CA HIS A 68 11.32 1.31 -1.73
C HIS A 68 11.87 2.72 -2.03
N SER A 69 12.18 3.00 -3.29
CA SER A 69 12.68 4.31 -3.72
C SER A 69 11.63 5.41 -3.53
N LEU A 70 10.35 5.08 -3.77
CA LEU A 70 9.24 6.00 -3.55
C LEU A 70 9.14 6.39 -2.06
N LEU A 71 9.15 5.42 -1.16
CA LEU A 71 9.12 5.64 0.28
C LEU A 71 10.34 6.41 0.79
N LYS A 72 11.51 6.21 0.19
CA LYS A 72 12.73 6.88 0.57
C LYS A 72 12.78 8.35 0.13
N ASN A 73 12.26 8.65 -1.06
CA ASN A 73 12.43 9.94 -1.72
C ASN A 73 11.21 10.86 -1.63
N HIS A 74 10.06 10.35 -1.21
CA HIS A 74 8.82 11.11 -1.04
C HIS A 74 8.34 11.06 0.41
N PRO A 75 7.77 12.15 0.94
CA PRO A 75 7.24 12.18 2.31
C PRO A 75 5.86 11.51 2.39
N VAL A 76 5.81 10.21 2.13
CA VAL A 76 4.59 9.40 2.12
C VAL A 76 4.69 8.25 3.10
N ASP A 77 3.56 7.79 3.63
CA ASP A 77 3.46 6.69 4.57
C ASP A 77 3.40 5.33 3.86
N ALA A 78 2.84 5.29 2.67
CA ALA A 78 2.76 4.09 1.85
C ALA A 78 2.99 4.36 0.37
N ALA A 79 3.52 3.36 -0.33
CA ALA A 79 3.71 3.32 -1.77
C ALA A 79 2.75 2.31 -2.39
N LEU A 80 2.05 2.74 -3.43
CA LEU A 80 1.15 1.92 -4.24
C LEU A 80 1.76 1.76 -5.63
N VAL A 81 2.06 0.55 -6.03
CA VAL A 81 2.62 0.24 -7.35
C VAL A 81 1.60 -0.57 -8.14
N ILE A 82 1.13 -0.01 -9.24
CA ILE A 82 0.10 -0.61 -10.09
C ILE A 82 0.73 -1.29 -11.30
N ASP A 83 0.22 -2.48 -11.62
CA ASP A 83 0.53 -3.21 -12.84
C ASP A 83 -0.74 -3.88 -13.36
N ASN A 84 -1.34 -3.32 -14.41
CA ASN A 84 -2.66 -3.71 -14.89
C ASN A 84 -3.71 -3.64 -13.75
N ARG A 85 -4.30 -4.76 -13.38
CA ARG A 85 -5.25 -4.88 -12.26
C ARG A 85 -4.60 -5.25 -10.93
N SER A 86 -3.32 -5.53 -10.94
CA SER A 86 -2.56 -5.87 -9.74
C SER A 86 -2.05 -4.60 -9.06
N ILE A 87 -2.13 -4.55 -7.76
CA ILE A 87 -1.56 -3.48 -6.96
C ILE A 87 -0.68 -4.05 -5.84
N SER A 88 0.51 -3.49 -5.69
CA SER A 88 1.44 -3.82 -4.61
C SER A 88 1.54 -2.63 -3.67
N LEU A 89 1.52 -2.91 -2.37
CA LEU A 89 1.58 -1.90 -1.33
C LEU A 89 2.81 -2.12 -0.45
N ARG A 90 3.49 -1.04 -0.13
CA ARG A 90 4.60 -1.01 0.85
C ARG A 90 4.40 0.14 1.82
N SER A 91 4.78 -0.07 3.07
CA SER A 91 4.66 0.92 4.14
C SER A 91 6.00 1.17 4.81
N ASN A 92 6.15 2.37 5.37
CA ASN A 92 7.27 2.73 6.25
C ASN A 92 7.01 2.36 7.73
N GLY A 93 5.93 1.64 8.02
CA GLY A 93 5.51 1.22 9.36
C GLY A 93 4.42 2.09 10.00
N LYS A 94 4.04 3.22 9.39
CA LYS A 94 2.96 4.09 9.91
C LYS A 94 1.57 3.64 9.49
N LEU A 95 1.45 2.83 8.46
CA LEU A 95 0.20 2.26 7.96
C LEU A 95 0.33 0.74 7.85
N ASP A 96 -0.66 0.01 8.34
CA ASP A 96 -0.80 -1.42 8.07
C ASP A 96 -1.40 -1.61 6.67
N VAL A 97 -0.53 -1.93 5.72
CA VAL A 97 -0.95 -2.11 4.32
C VAL A 97 -1.67 -3.43 4.06
N ALA A 98 -1.53 -4.44 4.94
CA ALA A 98 -2.34 -5.65 4.85
C ALA A 98 -3.82 -5.35 5.09
N SER A 99 -4.12 -4.69 6.20
CA SER A 99 -5.49 -4.26 6.53
C SER A 99 -6.06 -3.30 5.48
N PHE A 100 -5.26 -2.39 4.99
CA PHE A 100 -5.64 -1.47 3.92
C PHE A 100 -5.97 -2.20 2.62
N SER A 101 -5.16 -3.19 2.24
CA SER A 101 -5.39 -3.99 1.04
C SER A 101 -6.63 -4.89 1.16
N GLU A 102 -6.87 -5.45 2.32
CA GLU A 102 -8.11 -6.21 2.59
C GLU A 102 -9.35 -5.32 2.44
N LYS A 103 -9.30 -4.10 2.96
CA LYS A 103 -10.41 -3.16 2.94
C LYS A 103 -10.73 -2.61 1.55
N TYR A 104 -9.71 -2.28 0.75
CA TYR A 104 -9.89 -1.54 -0.51
C TYR A 104 -9.58 -2.32 -1.78
N PHE A 105 -8.77 -3.39 -1.70
CA PHE A 105 -8.26 -4.08 -2.88
C PHE A 105 -8.52 -5.58 -2.89
N ASN A 106 -9.36 -6.07 -1.99
CA ASN A 106 -9.65 -7.51 -1.85
C ASN A 106 -8.37 -8.36 -1.80
N GLY A 107 -7.38 -7.89 -1.07
CA GLY A 107 -6.06 -8.49 -0.98
C GLY A 107 -5.66 -8.83 0.45
N GLY A 108 -4.37 -8.77 0.70
CA GLY A 108 -3.77 -9.06 1.99
C GLY A 108 -2.25 -9.13 1.90
N GLY A 109 -1.63 -9.57 2.99
CA GLY A 109 -0.17 -9.69 3.09
C GLY A 109 0.33 -9.45 4.49
N HIS A 110 1.45 -8.77 4.60
CA HIS A 110 2.05 -8.34 5.85
C HIS A 110 1.79 -6.85 6.11
N SER A 111 1.97 -6.40 7.33
CA SER A 111 1.72 -5.01 7.73
C SER A 111 2.54 -3.96 6.96
N ASP A 112 3.72 -4.35 6.47
CA ASP A 112 4.62 -3.50 5.70
C ASP A 112 4.65 -3.81 4.20
N SER A 113 4.06 -4.94 3.75
CA SER A 113 4.09 -5.41 2.38
C SER A 113 2.86 -6.25 2.05
N ALA A 114 1.99 -5.72 1.22
CA ALA A 114 0.74 -6.35 0.83
C ALA A 114 0.50 -6.27 -0.68
N GLY A 115 -0.50 -6.95 -1.14
CA GLY A 115 -0.96 -6.92 -2.52
C GLY A 115 -2.47 -7.05 -2.62
N GLY A 116 -3.01 -6.64 -3.74
CA GLY A 116 -4.43 -6.74 -4.02
C GLY A 116 -4.74 -6.60 -5.49
N THR A 117 -6.01 -6.45 -5.80
CA THR A 117 -6.52 -6.31 -7.17
C THR A 117 -7.44 -5.12 -7.30
N LEU A 118 -7.45 -4.53 -8.49
CA LEU A 118 -8.35 -3.45 -8.88
C LEU A 118 -9.53 -4.02 -9.66
N GLU A 119 -10.71 -3.45 -9.48
CA GLU A 119 -11.91 -3.84 -10.21
C GLU A 119 -11.89 -3.42 -11.69
N PHE A 120 -11.06 -2.43 -12.02
CA PHE A 120 -10.88 -1.93 -13.38
C PHE A 120 -9.39 -1.88 -13.74
N ASN A 121 -9.09 -1.77 -15.05
CA ASN A 121 -7.72 -1.66 -15.52
C ASN A 121 -7.32 -0.18 -15.66
N PRO A 122 -6.42 0.35 -14.82
CA PRO A 122 -6.01 1.76 -14.85
C PRO A 122 -5.13 2.13 -16.03
N VAL A 123 -4.71 1.19 -16.88
CA VAL A 123 -4.02 1.50 -18.14
C VAL A 123 -4.88 2.40 -19.04
N GLU A 124 -6.21 2.20 -19.01
CA GLU A 124 -7.16 2.98 -19.80
C GLU A 124 -7.58 4.30 -19.11
N THR A 125 -7.60 4.31 -17.79
CA THR A 125 -8.16 5.42 -16.98
C THR A 125 -7.12 6.25 -16.24
N GLY A 126 -5.88 5.76 -16.11
CA GLY A 126 -4.78 6.39 -15.38
C GLY A 126 -4.83 6.20 -13.86
N GLU A 127 -3.74 6.58 -13.19
CA GLU A 127 -3.59 6.45 -11.73
C GLU A 127 -4.56 7.36 -10.96
N GLN A 128 -4.93 8.50 -11.53
CA GLN A 128 -5.90 9.41 -10.90
C GLN A 128 -7.26 8.75 -10.68
N ALA A 129 -7.69 7.87 -11.58
CA ALA A 129 -8.93 7.12 -11.42
C ALA A 129 -8.88 6.16 -10.22
N VAL A 130 -7.72 5.59 -9.90
CA VAL A 130 -7.52 4.77 -8.70
C VAL A 130 -7.63 5.63 -7.44
N ILE A 131 -7.02 6.80 -7.44
CA ILE A 131 -7.11 7.76 -6.32
C ILE A 131 -8.57 8.17 -6.09
N ASP A 132 -9.28 8.52 -7.15
CA ASP A 132 -10.68 8.95 -7.07
C ASP A 132 -11.60 7.83 -6.57
N ALA A 133 -11.37 6.59 -7.02
CA ALA A 133 -12.10 5.41 -6.56
C ALA A 133 -11.85 5.13 -5.07
N LEU A 134 -10.62 5.26 -4.61
CA LEU A 134 -10.27 5.11 -3.19
C LEU A 134 -10.95 6.15 -2.31
N LYS A 135 -10.91 7.41 -2.70
CA LYS A 135 -11.56 8.51 -1.98
C LYS A 135 -13.07 8.33 -1.94
N HIS A 136 -13.67 7.90 -3.04
CA HIS A 136 -15.10 7.62 -3.10
C HIS A 136 -15.49 6.47 -2.17
N GLN A 137 -14.75 5.36 -2.18
CA GLN A 137 -15.00 4.22 -1.32
C GLN A 137 -14.82 4.57 0.17
N PHE A 138 -13.82 5.38 0.48
CA PHE A 138 -13.61 5.88 1.84
C PHE A 138 -14.81 6.68 2.37
N GLU A 139 -15.37 7.58 1.55
CA GLU A 139 -16.55 8.36 1.92
C GLU A 139 -17.80 7.47 2.10
N ILE A 140 -17.98 6.46 1.26
CA ILE A 140 -19.05 5.46 1.42
C ILE A 140 -18.90 4.72 2.74
N ASN A 141 -17.73 4.19 3.04
CA ASN A 141 -17.45 3.46 4.27
C ASN A 141 -17.73 4.32 5.51
N LYS A 142 -17.31 5.57 5.47
CA LYS A 142 -17.53 6.52 6.56
C LYS A 142 -19.00 6.82 6.82
N LYS A 143 -19.82 6.91 5.77
CA LYS A 143 -21.27 7.07 5.89
C LYS A 143 -21.94 5.84 6.49
N LEU A 144 -21.55 4.64 6.07
CA LEU A 144 -22.07 3.39 6.59
C LEU A 144 -21.75 3.22 8.09
N GLU A 145 -20.53 3.49 8.51
CA GLU A 145 -20.11 3.43 9.90
C GLU A 145 -20.92 4.43 10.79
N LYS A 146 -21.26 5.60 10.24
CA LYS A 146 -22.09 6.56 10.94
C LYS A 146 -23.53 6.07 11.10
N GLN A 147 -24.12 5.51 10.06
CA GLN A 147 -25.46 4.94 10.09
C GLN A 147 -25.60 3.78 11.08
N GLU A 148 -24.63 2.85 11.07
CA GLU A 148 -24.59 1.73 12.01
C GLU A 148 -24.51 2.20 13.48
N LYS A 149 -23.74 3.24 13.76
CA LYS A 149 -23.67 3.84 15.10
C LYS A 149 -24.98 4.52 15.53
N GLU A 150 -25.65 5.21 14.62
CA GLU A 150 -26.93 5.84 14.89
C GLU A 150 -28.03 4.80 15.12
N GLU A 151 -28.09 3.74 14.32
CA GLU A 151 -29.04 2.64 14.49
C GLU A 151 -28.80 1.85 15.79
N SER A 152 -27.55 1.54 16.11
CA SER A 152 -27.21 0.82 17.35
C SER A 152 -27.56 1.64 18.60
N SER A 153 -27.35 2.96 18.55
CA SER A 153 -27.70 3.83 19.67
C SER A 153 -29.23 4.03 19.83
N SER A 154 -29.98 4.07 18.72
CA SER A 154 -31.44 4.14 18.75
C SER A 154 -32.07 2.85 19.29
N THR A 155 -31.58 1.69 18.82
CA THR A 155 -32.01 0.36 19.28
C THR A 155 -31.70 0.15 20.77
N PHE A 156 -30.56 0.64 21.24
CA PHE A 156 -30.21 0.60 22.66
C PHE A 156 -31.16 1.49 23.50
N ALA A 157 -31.49 2.70 23.04
CA ALA A 157 -32.42 3.60 23.69
C ALA A 157 -33.86 3.06 23.73
N ASP A 158 -34.30 2.41 22.64
CA ASP A 158 -35.65 1.80 22.53
C ASP A 158 -35.81 0.52 23.37
N ASN A 159 -34.72 -0.18 23.70
CA ASN A 159 -34.72 -1.37 24.55
C ASN A 159 -34.44 -1.09 26.03
N LEU A 160 -34.15 0.15 26.40
CA LEU A 160 -34.02 0.56 27.81
C LEU A 160 -35.39 0.69 28.47
N ASP A 161 -35.61 -0.10 29.53
CA ASP A 161 -36.71 0.10 30.46
C ASP A 161 -36.64 1.54 31.00
N PRO A 162 -37.76 2.31 31.05
CA PRO A 162 -37.80 3.69 31.56
C PRO A 162 -37.17 3.86 32.94
N GLU A 163 -37.25 2.84 33.82
CA GLU A 163 -36.64 2.84 35.13
C GLU A 163 -35.10 2.73 35.08
N MET A 164 -34.55 1.95 34.13
CA MET A 164 -33.12 1.85 33.87
C MET A 164 -32.55 3.11 33.23
N ALA A 165 -33.28 3.71 32.30
CA ALA A 165 -32.90 4.97 31.66
C ALA A 165 -32.83 6.12 32.71
N ALA A 166 -33.75 6.19 33.65
CA ALA A 166 -33.73 7.16 34.75
C ALA A 166 -32.53 6.94 35.70
N LYS A 167 -32.17 5.68 36.01
CA LYS A 167 -31.01 5.36 36.84
C LYS A 167 -29.69 5.73 36.18
N LEU A 168 -29.55 5.50 34.87
CA LEU A 168 -28.38 5.89 34.07
C LEU A 168 -28.23 7.42 33.97
N ALA A 169 -29.32 8.16 33.74
CA ALA A 169 -29.32 9.62 33.72
C ALA A 169 -28.87 10.22 35.05
N ASN A 170 -29.29 9.65 36.18
CA ASN A 170 -28.87 10.08 37.51
C ASN A 170 -27.40 9.79 37.83
N LEU A 171 -26.84 8.75 37.28
CA LEU A 171 -25.41 8.45 37.44
C LEU A 171 -24.48 9.42 36.71
N PHE A 172 -24.92 9.98 35.59
CA PHE A 172 -24.15 10.96 34.83
C PHE A 172 -24.34 12.40 35.27
N ASN A 173 -25.43 12.72 36.02
CA ASN A 173 -25.70 14.07 36.51
C ASN A 173 -25.17 14.37 37.93
N ASN A 174 -24.53 13.41 38.59
CA ASN A 174 -23.99 13.56 39.95
C ASN A 174 -22.45 13.62 40.01
N ASN A 175 -21.77 14.09 38.95
CA ASN A 175 -20.36 14.43 38.99
C ASN A 175 -20.12 15.90 38.67
#